data_39d67a7af97c976b2764c8b905aee8ba
#
_entry.id   39d67a7af97c976b2764c8b905aee8ba
#
_cell.length_a   1.000
_cell.length_b   1.000
_cell.length_c   1.000
_cell.angle_alpha   90.00
_cell.angle_beta   90.00
_cell.angle_gamma   90.00
#
_symmetry.space_group_name_H-M   'P 1'
#
loop_
_entity.id
_entity.type
_entity.pdbx_description
1 polymer ?
#
loop_
_entity_poly.entity_id
_entity_poly.type
_entity_poly.pdbx_seq_one_letter_code
_entity_poly.pdbx_strand_id
1 'polypeptide(L)'
;MQRLNGRIGHAISRLTHIHPDQSGIYPLSDGLDAFAARMKLADLAEQTLDLQYYIWNKDMSGMLMYSVVQRAADRGVRVRLLLDDNNTRGLDKILLALDQHPNIEVRLFNAFQTRAVRAFSYLTDFARLNRRMHNKSFTIDNQATIIGGRNVGDEYFSAGGEQLFSDLDVLAIGPVVEQVGRDFQRYWDCPSVSLLAQVVPPPRRKNKNTISSKMGQVSVDPHAERYVKRLEQADFFVRLQDGNLPFIWAKTRLLSDDPAKALGQVADKALLTSRLKSVINEPEQRLDIISPYFVPTRAGVEQLIMLAEKGVRVAVLTNSLKANDVAIVHAGYAKWRRTLLQHGIKLYELKRDSVTDRQPRDRGLTGKSGSSLHAKTFSVDSREVFVGSFNFDPRSAMLNTEMGFVIGSEELAETIHGLFIGTLNQNAYEVGLDEHGKMYWREHDGDRVVIHWQEPQTHILERWFIRALYHLPVDWLL
;
A
#
# COMPACT_ATOMS: atom_id res chain seq x y z
N MET A 1 -24.57 13.35 13.52
CA MET A 1 -25.17 12.08 13.07
C MET A 1 -25.73 12.28 11.67
N GLN A 2 -24.96 11.97 10.61
CA GLN A 2 -25.53 11.88 9.26
C GLN A 2 -26.45 10.64 9.25
N ARG A 3 -27.67 10.83 8.79
CA ARG A 3 -28.66 9.75 8.71
C ARG A 3 -28.12 8.66 7.78
N LEU A 4 -28.19 7.41 8.22
CA LEU A 4 -27.94 6.18 7.43
C LEU A 4 -29.04 6.06 6.34
N ASN A 5 -29.00 6.95 5.35
CA ASN A 5 -29.95 6.96 4.24
C ASN A 5 -29.30 6.20 3.08
N GLY A 6 -29.97 5.16 2.58
CA GLY A 6 -29.53 4.36 1.44
C GLY A 6 -29.51 2.87 1.73
N ARG A 7 -29.50 2.07 0.65
CA ARG A 7 -29.55 0.60 0.74
C ARG A 7 -28.36 0.03 1.50
N ILE A 8 -27.15 0.55 1.19
CA ILE A 8 -25.91 0.09 1.83
C ILE A 8 -25.88 0.51 3.30
N GLY A 9 -26.30 1.74 3.62
CA GLY A 9 -26.39 2.22 4.98
C GLY A 9 -27.31 1.37 5.84
N HIS A 10 -28.48 0.96 5.32
CA HIS A 10 -29.40 0.08 6.04
C HIS A 10 -28.85 -1.33 6.24
N ALA A 11 -28.12 -1.88 5.24
CA ALA A 11 -27.51 -3.21 5.37
C ALA A 11 -26.39 -3.19 6.41
N ILE A 12 -25.50 -2.22 6.36
CA ILE A 12 -24.38 -2.06 7.30
C ILE A 12 -24.91 -1.75 8.72
N SER A 13 -25.93 -0.89 8.84
CA SER A 13 -26.51 -0.53 10.13
C SER A 13 -27.03 -1.74 10.90
N ARG A 14 -27.65 -2.71 10.23
CA ARG A 14 -28.10 -3.95 10.87
C ARG A 14 -26.94 -4.76 11.43
N LEU A 15 -25.81 -4.82 10.72
CA LEU A 15 -24.63 -5.54 11.18
C LEU A 15 -23.93 -4.80 12.32
N THR A 16 -23.77 -3.48 12.19
CA THR A 16 -23.04 -2.66 13.19
C THR A 16 -23.84 -2.45 14.47
N HIS A 17 -25.17 -2.52 14.40
CA HIS A 17 -26.03 -2.40 15.61
C HIS A 17 -25.76 -3.51 16.64
N ILE A 18 -25.38 -4.70 16.18
CA ILE A 18 -25.03 -5.84 17.03
C ILE A 18 -23.62 -5.70 17.62
N HIS A 19 -22.78 -4.85 17.01
CA HIS A 19 -21.37 -4.64 17.37
C HIS A 19 -21.04 -3.13 17.54
N PRO A 20 -21.64 -2.42 18.50
CA PRO A 20 -21.60 -0.93 18.54
C PRO A 20 -20.20 -0.34 18.71
N ASP A 21 -19.28 -1.04 19.40
CA ASP A 21 -17.93 -0.58 19.69
C ASP A 21 -16.85 -1.26 18.82
N GLN A 22 -17.27 -2.08 17.86
CA GLN A 22 -16.39 -2.83 16.97
C GLN A 22 -16.64 -2.45 15.52
N SER A 23 -15.62 -2.59 14.73
CA SER A 23 -15.71 -2.49 13.28
C SER A 23 -15.60 -3.88 12.66
N GLY A 24 -16.41 -4.13 11.64
CA GLY A 24 -16.31 -5.34 10.84
C GLY A 24 -15.14 -5.19 9.85
N ILE A 25 -14.17 -6.07 9.92
CA ILE A 25 -12.96 -6.09 9.10
C ILE A 25 -12.97 -7.30 8.19
N TYR A 26 -12.76 -7.09 6.90
CA TYR A 26 -12.60 -8.16 5.92
C TYR A 26 -11.24 -8.01 5.23
N PRO A 27 -10.31 -8.96 5.39
CA PRO A 27 -8.99 -8.91 4.76
C PRO A 27 -9.08 -9.16 3.25
N LEU A 28 -8.41 -8.33 2.46
CA LEU A 28 -8.30 -8.41 1.01
C LEU A 28 -6.85 -8.72 0.64
N SER A 29 -6.44 -9.96 0.79
CA SER A 29 -5.08 -10.42 0.45
C SER A 29 -4.90 -10.67 -1.04
N ASP A 30 -5.93 -11.16 -1.74
CA ASP A 30 -5.91 -11.35 -3.18
C ASP A 30 -6.10 -10.04 -3.95
N GLY A 31 -5.34 -9.86 -5.04
CA GLY A 31 -5.40 -8.63 -5.84
C GLY A 31 -6.69 -8.50 -6.66
N LEU A 32 -7.25 -9.60 -7.16
CA LEU A 32 -8.53 -9.58 -7.88
C LEU A 32 -9.67 -9.23 -6.94
N ASP A 33 -9.70 -9.85 -5.75
CA ASP A 33 -10.69 -9.54 -4.71
C ASP A 33 -10.59 -8.07 -4.27
N ALA A 34 -9.37 -7.55 -4.10
CA ALA A 34 -9.14 -6.16 -3.71
C ALA A 34 -9.64 -5.17 -4.79
N PHE A 35 -9.51 -5.51 -6.07
CA PHE A 35 -10.05 -4.69 -7.15
C PHE A 35 -11.56 -4.83 -7.29
N ALA A 36 -12.07 -6.06 -7.23
CA ALA A 36 -13.52 -6.36 -7.27
C ALA A 36 -14.27 -5.64 -6.15
N ALA A 37 -13.68 -5.60 -4.94
CA ALA A 37 -14.22 -4.87 -3.80
C ALA A 37 -14.37 -3.37 -4.11
N ARG A 38 -13.34 -2.74 -4.68
CA ARG A 38 -13.39 -1.31 -5.05
C ARG A 38 -14.43 -1.02 -6.12
N MET A 39 -14.46 -1.84 -7.17
CA MET A 39 -15.47 -1.69 -8.23
C MET A 39 -16.88 -1.80 -7.68
N LYS A 40 -17.14 -2.85 -6.90
CA LYS A 40 -18.48 -3.10 -6.36
C LYS A 40 -18.90 -2.04 -5.36
N LEU A 41 -18.02 -1.60 -4.48
CA LEU A 41 -18.30 -0.52 -3.55
C LEU A 41 -18.62 0.79 -4.29
N ALA A 42 -17.87 1.12 -5.33
CA ALA A 42 -18.19 2.31 -6.13
C ALA A 42 -19.55 2.20 -6.84
N ASP A 43 -19.90 1.01 -7.34
CA ASP A 43 -21.22 0.78 -7.95
C ASP A 43 -22.36 0.86 -6.91
N LEU A 44 -22.09 0.55 -5.65
CA LEU A 44 -23.03 0.63 -4.53
C LEU A 44 -23.11 2.04 -3.90
N ALA A 45 -22.15 2.92 -4.18
CA ALA A 45 -22.15 4.29 -3.66
C ALA A 45 -23.40 5.07 -4.12
N GLU A 46 -24.08 5.72 -3.18
CA GLU A 46 -25.31 6.50 -3.43
C GLU A 46 -25.12 8.01 -3.20
N GLN A 47 -24.19 8.43 -2.36
CA GLN A 47 -24.00 9.83 -1.98
C GLN A 47 -22.58 10.35 -2.23
N THR A 48 -21.56 9.63 -1.74
CA THR A 48 -20.18 10.10 -1.78
C THR A 48 -19.20 8.98 -2.12
N LEU A 49 -18.15 9.35 -2.83
CA LEU A 49 -17.00 8.49 -3.10
C LEU A 49 -15.72 9.30 -2.88
N ASP A 50 -15.02 9.03 -1.78
CA ASP A 50 -13.80 9.73 -1.37
C ASP A 50 -12.58 8.83 -1.60
N LEU A 51 -11.67 9.28 -2.45
CA LEU A 51 -10.52 8.52 -2.92
C LEU A 51 -9.23 9.26 -2.63
N GLN A 52 -8.29 8.60 -1.95
CA GLN A 52 -6.97 9.14 -1.64
C GLN A 52 -5.91 8.13 -2.04
N TYR A 53 -4.98 8.51 -2.94
CA TYR A 53 -3.94 7.61 -3.44
C TYR A 53 -2.60 8.31 -3.69
N TYR A 54 -1.52 7.56 -3.47
CA TYR A 54 -0.16 7.98 -3.80
C TYR A 54 0.17 7.72 -5.28
N ILE A 55 -0.18 6.53 -5.81
CA ILE A 55 0.01 6.16 -7.22
C ILE A 55 -1.34 5.81 -7.83
N TRP A 56 -1.55 6.33 -9.05
CA TRP A 56 -2.64 5.89 -9.92
C TRP A 56 -2.11 5.82 -11.34
N ASN A 57 -1.85 4.61 -11.81
CA ASN A 57 -1.25 4.36 -13.11
C ASN A 57 -2.26 4.55 -14.25
N LYS A 58 -1.73 4.74 -15.45
CA LYS A 58 -2.52 4.81 -16.68
C LYS A 58 -2.43 3.48 -17.45
N ASP A 59 -2.61 2.42 -16.75
CA ASP A 59 -2.67 1.05 -17.23
C ASP A 59 -4.13 0.53 -17.26
N MET A 60 -4.35 -0.76 -17.45
CA MET A 60 -5.68 -1.33 -17.60
C MET A 60 -6.52 -1.14 -16.34
N SER A 61 -6.00 -1.52 -15.18
CA SER A 61 -6.73 -1.38 -13.91
C SER A 61 -6.99 0.08 -13.55
N GLY A 62 -6.00 0.96 -13.77
CA GLY A 62 -6.17 2.39 -13.56
C GLY A 62 -7.24 3.01 -14.44
N MET A 63 -7.31 2.63 -15.71
CA MET A 63 -8.32 3.12 -16.64
C MET A 63 -9.72 2.55 -16.33
N LEU A 64 -9.81 1.27 -15.94
CA LEU A 64 -11.07 0.68 -15.47
C LEU A 64 -11.59 1.41 -14.23
N MET A 65 -10.71 1.72 -13.28
CA MET A 65 -11.08 2.45 -12.06
C MET A 65 -11.53 3.89 -12.37
N TYR A 66 -10.92 4.60 -13.33
CA TYR A 66 -11.43 5.91 -13.78
C TYR A 66 -12.85 5.78 -14.38
N SER A 67 -13.14 4.69 -15.11
CA SER A 67 -14.50 4.43 -15.63
C SER A 67 -15.49 4.21 -14.48
N VAL A 68 -15.10 3.50 -13.45
CA VAL A 68 -15.93 3.25 -12.26
C VAL A 68 -16.26 4.56 -11.56
N VAL A 69 -15.26 5.42 -11.36
CA VAL A 69 -15.41 6.76 -10.78
C VAL A 69 -16.39 7.60 -11.59
N GLN A 70 -16.23 7.62 -12.92
CA GLN A 70 -17.13 8.36 -13.81
C GLN A 70 -18.57 7.84 -13.72
N ARG A 71 -18.78 6.51 -13.79
CA ARG A 71 -20.12 5.92 -13.66
C ARG A 71 -20.79 6.25 -12.32
N ALA A 72 -20.02 6.28 -11.22
CA ALA A 72 -20.56 6.72 -9.94
C ALA A 72 -21.04 8.19 -10.01
N ALA A 73 -20.23 9.07 -10.57
CA ALA A 73 -20.57 10.48 -10.75
C ALA A 73 -21.78 10.69 -11.70
N ASP A 74 -21.89 9.90 -12.78
CA ASP A 74 -23.03 9.92 -13.71
C ASP A 74 -24.34 9.54 -13.01
N ARG A 75 -24.29 8.73 -11.94
CA ARG A 75 -25.45 8.40 -11.08
C ARG A 75 -25.78 9.51 -10.07
N GLY A 76 -24.98 10.57 -9.99
CA GLY A 76 -25.18 11.66 -9.06
C GLY A 76 -24.34 11.57 -7.77
N VAL A 77 -23.47 10.57 -7.64
CA VAL A 77 -22.55 10.44 -6.51
C VAL A 77 -21.51 11.56 -6.55
N ARG A 78 -21.32 12.26 -5.44
CA ARG A 78 -20.25 13.24 -5.31
C ARG A 78 -18.92 12.54 -5.13
N VAL A 79 -18.03 12.70 -6.09
CA VAL A 79 -16.69 12.09 -6.08
C VAL A 79 -15.64 13.14 -5.72
N ARG A 80 -14.78 12.81 -4.78
CA ARG A 80 -13.57 13.57 -4.44
C ARG A 80 -12.34 12.69 -4.64
N LEU A 81 -11.45 13.13 -5.51
CA LEU A 81 -10.22 12.42 -5.85
C LEU A 81 -9.00 13.23 -5.42
N LEU A 82 -8.30 12.76 -4.38
CA LEU A 82 -7.06 13.36 -3.89
C LEU A 82 -5.87 12.48 -4.28
N LEU A 83 -4.99 13.01 -5.14
CA LEU A 83 -3.79 12.31 -5.60
C LEU A 83 -2.53 13.04 -5.18
N ASP A 84 -1.51 12.30 -4.76
CA ASP A 84 -0.17 12.87 -4.66
C ASP A 84 0.37 13.21 -6.05
N ASP A 85 0.86 14.43 -6.25
CA ASP A 85 1.24 14.89 -7.59
C ASP A 85 2.51 14.24 -8.14
N ASN A 86 3.31 13.58 -7.30
CA ASN A 86 4.55 12.94 -7.76
C ASN A 86 4.32 11.92 -8.87
N ASN A 87 3.25 11.17 -8.77
CA ASN A 87 2.92 10.06 -9.66
C ASN A 87 1.82 10.36 -10.69
N THR A 88 1.50 11.65 -10.91
CA THR A 88 0.47 12.06 -11.89
C THR A 88 1.04 12.42 -13.26
N ARG A 89 2.31 12.09 -13.54
CA ARG A 89 2.91 12.40 -14.85
C ARG A 89 2.15 11.69 -15.98
N GLY A 90 1.70 12.48 -16.96
CA GLY A 90 0.94 11.97 -18.12
C GLY A 90 -0.55 11.76 -17.88
N LEU A 91 -1.06 12.07 -16.68
CA LEU A 91 -2.48 11.98 -16.32
C LEU A 91 -3.25 13.28 -16.55
N ASP A 92 -2.60 14.41 -16.78
CA ASP A 92 -3.23 15.75 -16.84
C ASP A 92 -4.51 15.79 -17.67
N LYS A 93 -4.51 15.15 -18.85
CA LYS A 93 -5.70 15.13 -19.72
C LYS A 93 -6.86 14.32 -19.13
N ILE A 94 -6.56 13.24 -18.43
CA ILE A 94 -7.55 12.36 -17.81
C ILE A 94 -8.15 13.09 -16.60
N LEU A 95 -7.29 13.63 -15.75
CA LEU A 95 -7.71 14.32 -14.54
C LEU A 95 -8.54 15.57 -14.86
N LEU A 96 -8.12 16.38 -15.86
CA LEU A 96 -8.91 17.54 -16.32
C LEU A 96 -10.29 17.15 -16.84
N ALA A 97 -10.41 16.03 -17.50
CA ALA A 97 -11.71 15.63 -18.03
C ALA A 97 -12.61 15.03 -16.94
N LEU A 98 -12.06 14.35 -15.95
CA LEU A 98 -12.81 13.96 -14.75
C LEU A 98 -13.30 15.20 -14.00
N ASP A 99 -12.41 16.18 -13.77
CA ASP A 99 -12.71 17.41 -13.04
C ASP A 99 -13.74 18.33 -13.77
N GLN A 100 -13.95 18.11 -15.07
CA GLN A 100 -15.03 18.77 -15.83
C GLN A 100 -16.43 18.21 -15.55
N HIS A 101 -16.51 17.03 -14.91
CA HIS A 101 -17.77 16.44 -14.53
C HIS A 101 -18.34 17.17 -13.29
N PRO A 102 -19.63 17.59 -13.27
CA PRO A 102 -20.18 18.41 -12.18
C PRO A 102 -20.12 17.73 -10.79
N ASN A 103 -20.08 16.41 -10.75
CA ASN A 103 -20.03 15.64 -9.52
C ASN A 103 -18.63 15.09 -9.18
N ILE A 104 -17.57 15.49 -9.91
CA ILE A 104 -16.18 15.06 -9.62
C ILE A 104 -15.34 16.28 -9.32
N GLU A 105 -14.62 16.26 -8.20
CA GLU A 105 -13.59 17.25 -7.87
C GLU A 105 -12.26 16.54 -7.68
N VAL A 106 -11.23 17.00 -8.42
CA VAL A 106 -9.87 16.47 -8.34
C VAL A 106 -8.96 17.48 -7.67
N ARG A 107 -8.24 17.05 -6.64
CA ARG A 107 -7.18 17.83 -6.00
C ARG A 107 -5.86 17.12 -6.02
N LEU A 108 -4.77 17.89 -6.05
CA LEU A 108 -3.41 17.39 -6.02
C LEU A 108 -2.72 17.76 -4.72
N PHE A 109 -2.21 16.75 -4.03
CA PHE A 109 -1.40 16.93 -2.83
C PHE A 109 0.05 17.22 -3.21
N ASN A 110 0.62 18.24 -2.61
CA ASN A 110 2.00 18.66 -2.77
C ASN A 110 2.41 18.84 -4.24
N ALA A 111 1.60 19.64 -4.96
CA ALA A 111 1.71 19.83 -6.40
C ALA A 111 3.04 20.46 -6.83
N PHE A 112 3.53 20.06 -8.01
CA PHE A 112 4.67 20.69 -8.66
C PHE A 112 4.29 22.04 -9.23
N GLN A 113 5.04 23.07 -8.91
CA GLN A 113 4.85 24.42 -9.49
C GLN A 113 5.15 24.43 -10.99
N THR A 114 6.19 23.71 -11.42
CA THR A 114 6.58 23.58 -12.83
C THR A 114 6.41 22.15 -13.30
N ARG A 115 5.19 21.80 -13.74
CA ARG A 115 4.87 20.42 -14.17
C ARG A 115 5.57 19.98 -15.47
N ALA A 116 5.87 20.93 -16.35
CA ALA A 116 6.55 20.63 -17.63
C ALA A 116 7.97 20.10 -17.40
N VAL A 117 8.69 20.61 -16.40
CA VAL A 117 10.06 20.22 -16.05
C VAL A 117 10.13 19.94 -14.54
N ARG A 118 9.56 18.81 -14.11
CA ARG A 118 9.49 18.42 -12.68
C ARG A 118 10.88 18.32 -12.03
N ALA A 119 11.89 17.89 -12.78
CA ALA A 119 13.26 17.81 -12.28
C ALA A 119 13.80 19.16 -11.82
N PHE A 120 13.45 20.25 -12.50
CA PHE A 120 13.83 21.60 -12.07
C PHE A 120 13.18 22.00 -10.76
N SER A 121 11.93 21.61 -10.53
CA SER A 121 11.24 21.86 -9.26
C SER A 121 11.94 21.18 -8.08
N TYR A 122 12.54 20.00 -8.28
CA TYR A 122 13.34 19.36 -7.22
C TYR A 122 14.63 20.14 -6.88
N LEU A 123 15.22 20.87 -7.81
CA LEU A 123 16.39 21.69 -7.52
C LEU A 123 16.04 22.93 -6.70
N THR A 124 14.84 23.48 -6.88
CA THR A 124 14.43 24.74 -6.24
C THR A 124 13.60 24.53 -4.98
N ASP A 125 12.97 23.36 -4.79
CA ASP A 125 11.99 23.10 -3.72
C ASP A 125 12.08 21.66 -3.21
N PHE A 126 13.33 21.14 -3.05
CA PHE A 126 13.58 19.75 -2.66
C PHE A 126 12.93 19.39 -1.32
N ALA A 127 13.07 20.26 -0.32
CA ALA A 127 12.59 19.99 1.05
C ALA A 127 11.08 19.71 1.10
N ARG A 128 10.28 20.46 0.35
CA ARG A 128 8.84 20.25 0.24
C ARG A 128 8.54 19.05 -0.65
N LEU A 129 9.10 19.00 -1.85
CA LEU A 129 8.82 17.95 -2.83
C LEU A 129 9.30 16.57 -2.43
N ASN A 130 10.24 16.46 -1.49
CA ASN A 130 10.70 15.20 -0.93
C ASN A 130 9.69 14.60 0.08
N ARG A 131 8.67 15.34 0.51
CA ARG A 131 7.63 14.91 1.44
C ARG A 131 6.36 14.60 0.67
N ARG A 132 5.81 13.38 0.83
CA ARG A 132 4.71 12.88 0.00
C ARG A 132 3.55 12.37 0.84
N MET A 133 2.38 12.37 0.24
CA MET A 133 1.20 11.72 0.80
C MET A 133 1.20 10.25 0.37
N HIS A 134 1.55 9.37 1.30
CA HIS A 134 1.59 7.93 1.02
C HIS A 134 0.32 7.20 1.50
N ASN A 135 -0.67 7.94 1.97
CA ASN A 135 -1.99 7.45 2.39
C ASN A 135 -2.75 6.81 1.22
N LYS A 136 -3.52 5.76 1.52
CA LYS A 136 -4.41 5.10 0.57
C LYS A 136 -5.73 4.78 1.23
N SER A 137 -6.81 5.39 0.73
CA SER A 137 -8.17 5.10 1.18
C SER A 137 -9.18 5.17 0.05
N PHE A 138 -10.19 4.35 0.15
CA PHE A 138 -11.33 4.27 -0.77
C PHE A 138 -12.59 4.17 0.07
N THR A 139 -13.33 5.26 0.21
CA THR A 139 -14.46 5.36 1.15
C THR A 139 -15.74 5.72 0.42
N ILE A 140 -16.80 4.96 0.65
CA ILE A 140 -18.13 5.20 0.09
C ILE A 140 -19.11 5.61 1.18
N ASP A 141 -19.88 6.65 0.92
CA ASP A 141 -21.01 7.12 1.73
C ASP A 141 -20.68 7.29 3.24
N ASN A 142 -19.40 7.33 3.59
CA ASN A 142 -18.91 7.23 4.97
C ASN A 142 -19.45 6.00 5.72
N GLN A 143 -19.74 4.91 4.99
CA GLN A 143 -20.30 3.66 5.49
C GLN A 143 -19.35 2.48 5.38
N ALA A 144 -18.55 2.42 4.31
CA ALA A 144 -17.53 1.41 4.11
C ALA A 144 -16.25 2.05 3.57
N THR A 145 -15.11 1.49 3.95
CA THR A 145 -13.81 1.98 3.51
C THR A 145 -12.84 0.84 3.26
N ILE A 146 -11.96 1.01 2.28
CA ILE A 146 -10.80 0.14 2.08
C ILE A 146 -9.54 0.96 2.35
N ILE A 147 -8.67 0.45 3.21
CA ILE A 147 -7.32 0.98 3.41
C ILE A 147 -6.29 -0.16 3.33
N GLY A 148 -5.03 0.17 3.11
CA GLY A 148 -3.94 -0.82 3.06
C GLY A 148 -2.73 -0.34 2.30
N GLY A 149 -2.00 -1.27 1.70
CA GLY A 149 -0.78 -0.99 0.96
C GLY A 149 -0.98 -0.68 -0.52
N ARG A 150 -2.08 -1.15 -1.14
CA ARG A 150 -2.26 -1.08 -2.60
C ARG A 150 -2.52 0.33 -3.11
N ASN A 151 -1.77 0.70 -4.14
CA ASN A 151 -2.12 1.81 -5.02
C ASN A 151 -3.04 1.33 -6.15
N VAL A 152 -3.26 2.16 -7.18
CA VAL A 152 -4.03 1.79 -8.37
C VAL A 152 -3.09 1.58 -9.55
N GLY A 153 -2.99 0.33 -10.00
CA GLY A 153 -2.11 -0.12 -11.10
C GLY A 153 -2.18 -1.64 -11.28
N ASP A 154 -1.83 -2.12 -12.47
CA ASP A 154 -1.93 -3.53 -12.85
C ASP A 154 -1.11 -4.45 -11.93
N GLU A 155 0.04 -3.97 -11.45
CA GLU A 155 0.91 -4.68 -10.51
C GLU A 155 0.27 -4.95 -9.15
N TYR A 156 -0.71 -4.13 -8.74
CA TYR A 156 -1.38 -4.27 -7.44
C TYR A 156 -2.60 -5.18 -7.49
N PHE A 157 -3.17 -5.41 -8.69
CA PHE A 157 -4.46 -6.06 -8.86
C PHE A 157 -4.42 -7.30 -9.77
N SER A 158 -3.24 -7.84 -10.04
CA SER A 158 -3.08 -9.02 -10.90
C SER A 158 -3.66 -8.84 -12.30
N ALA A 159 -3.72 -7.61 -12.78
CA ALA A 159 -4.32 -7.29 -14.07
C ALA A 159 -3.36 -7.55 -15.24
N GLY A 160 -2.05 -7.51 -15.01
CA GLY A 160 -1.00 -7.75 -16.00
C GLY A 160 -0.68 -9.22 -16.31
N GLY A 161 -1.36 -10.17 -15.66
CA GLY A 161 -1.28 -11.61 -16.00
C GLY A 161 -0.20 -12.41 -15.27
N GLU A 162 0.85 -11.84 -14.68
CA GLU A 162 1.94 -12.64 -14.11
C GLU A 162 2.72 -12.01 -12.96
N GLN A 163 2.44 -10.81 -12.55
CA GLN A 163 3.16 -10.22 -11.44
C GLN A 163 2.23 -9.73 -10.36
N LEU A 164 2.41 -10.31 -9.20
CA LEU A 164 1.64 -10.03 -8.01
C LEU A 164 2.53 -9.34 -6.99
N PHE A 165 2.20 -8.11 -6.65
CA PHE A 165 2.59 -7.65 -5.34
C PHE A 165 1.80 -8.44 -4.29
N SER A 166 2.51 -9.17 -3.43
CA SER A 166 1.92 -9.68 -2.20
C SER A 166 1.61 -8.48 -1.31
N ASP A 167 0.35 -8.08 -1.23
CA ASP A 167 -0.08 -6.91 -0.47
C ASP A 167 -1.35 -7.24 0.33
N LEU A 168 -1.63 -6.44 1.35
CA LEU A 168 -2.81 -6.58 2.19
C LEU A 168 -3.56 -5.25 2.29
N ASP A 169 -4.83 -5.27 1.88
CA ASP A 169 -5.80 -4.25 2.23
C ASP A 169 -6.84 -4.84 3.18
N VAL A 170 -7.60 -3.99 3.81
CA VAL A 170 -8.78 -4.36 4.59
C VAL A 170 -9.98 -3.52 4.18
N LEU A 171 -11.11 -4.18 3.94
CA LEU A 171 -12.41 -3.54 3.89
C LEU A 171 -12.93 -3.43 5.32
N ALA A 172 -13.37 -2.23 5.70
CA ALA A 172 -13.92 -1.97 7.02
C ALA A 172 -15.32 -1.34 6.93
N ILE A 173 -16.19 -1.72 7.87
CA ILE A 173 -17.50 -1.13 8.15
C ILE A 173 -17.59 -0.77 9.65
N GLY A 174 -18.51 0.13 10.00
CA GLY A 174 -18.74 0.52 11.40
C GLY A 174 -17.90 1.72 11.86
N PRO A 175 -17.64 1.87 13.17
CA PRO A 175 -17.13 3.12 13.77
C PRO A 175 -15.83 3.65 13.20
N VAL A 176 -14.92 2.77 12.72
CA VAL A 176 -13.62 3.20 12.17
C VAL A 176 -13.77 3.98 10.86
N VAL A 177 -14.85 3.75 10.10
CA VAL A 177 -15.07 4.43 8.81
C VAL A 177 -15.23 5.93 9.01
N GLU A 178 -15.92 6.35 10.07
CA GLU A 178 -16.06 7.76 10.40
C GLU A 178 -14.71 8.42 10.73
N GLN A 179 -13.78 7.67 11.34
CA GLN A 179 -12.42 8.17 11.58
C GLN A 179 -11.68 8.40 10.24
N VAL A 180 -11.83 7.49 9.27
CA VAL A 180 -11.24 7.66 7.92
C VAL A 180 -11.87 8.83 7.19
N GLY A 181 -13.19 9.00 7.24
CA GLY A 181 -13.86 10.14 6.63
C GLY A 181 -13.41 11.50 7.19
N ARG A 182 -13.26 11.59 8.53
CA ARG A 182 -12.69 12.81 9.16
C ARG A 182 -11.24 13.05 8.78
N ASP A 183 -10.46 12.00 8.69
CA ASP A 183 -9.06 12.07 8.26
C ASP A 183 -8.94 12.53 6.81
N PHE A 184 -9.71 11.93 5.90
CA PHE A 184 -9.78 12.36 4.51
C PHE A 184 -10.12 13.87 4.40
N GLN A 185 -11.09 14.36 5.19
CA GLN A 185 -11.46 15.77 5.19
C GLN A 185 -10.30 16.67 5.63
N ARG A 186 -9.50 16.25 6.65
CA ARG A 186 -8.31 17.01 7.07
C ARG A 186 -7.29 17.12 5.92
N TYR A 187 -7.08 16.04 5.18
CA TYR A 187 -6.18 16.04 4.02
C TYR A 187 -6.75 16.88 2.88
N TRP A 188 -8.04 16.76 2.62
CA TRP A 188 -8.72 17.48 1.55
C TRP A 188 -8.62 19.01 1.70
N ASP A 189 -8.68 19.51 2.92
CA ASP A 189 -8.67 20.95 3.23
C ASP A 189 -7.30 21.49 3.66
N CYS A 190 -6.25 20.65 3.65
CA CYS A 190 -4.94 21.09 4.15
C CYS A 190 -4.22 22.04 3.16
N PRO A 191 -3.29 22.88 3.67
CA PRO A 191 -2.53 23.82 2.84
C PRO A 191 -1.67 23.19 1.75
N SER A 192 -1.34 21.90 1.88
CA SER A 192 -0.53 21.16 0.88
C SER A 192 -1.34 20.75 -0.36
N VAL A 193 -2.64 20.99 -0.39
CA VAL A 193 -3.54 20.61 -1.47
C VAL A 193 -3.84 21.78 -2.39
N SER A 194 -3.80 21.52 -3.69
CA SER A 194 -4.14 22.48 -4.75
C SER A 194 -5.31 21.97 -5.58
N LEU A 195 -6.21 22.85 -5.99
CA LEU A 195 -7.20 22.53 -7.00
C LEU A 195 -6.52 22.18 -8.32
N LEU A 196 -7.02 21.19 -9.03
CA LEU A 196 -6.43 20.77 -10.32
C LEU A 196 -6.31 21.95 -11.30
N ALA A 197 -7.34 22.78 -11.41
CA ALA A 197 -7.38 23.94 -12.30
C ALA A 197 -6.32 25.01 -12.00
N GLN A 198 -5.78 25.05 -10.78
CA GLN A 198 -4.70 25.98 -10.40
C GLN A 198 -3.32 25.49 -10.87
N VAL A 199 -3.19 24.16 -11.08
CA VAL A 199 -1.90 23.50 -11.33
C VAL A 199 -1.77 23.02 -12.76
N VAL A 200 -2.87 22.58 -13.35
CA VAL A 200 -2.89 22.05 -14.72
C VAL A 200 -3.63 23.02 -15.62
N PRO A 201 -2.95 23.64 -16.60
CA PRO A 201 -3.59 24.59 -17.50
C PRO A 201 -4.68 23.91 -18.34
N PRO A 202 -5.77 24.61 -18.66
CA PRO A 202 -6.83 24.06 -19.49
C PRO A 202 -6.30 23.67 -20.88
N PRO A 203 -6.82 22.63 -21.51
CA PRO A 203 -6.36 22.18 -22.83
C PRO A 203 -6.62 23.27 -23.88
N ARG A 204 -5.63 23.54 -24.72
CA ARG A 204 -5.68 24.57 -25.80
C ARG A 204 -6.78 24.33 -26.84
N ARG A 205 -7.33 23.13 -26.92
CA ARG A 205 -8.50 22.76 -27.74
C ARG A 205 -9.47 21.91 -26.91
N LYS A 206 -10.75 22.25 -26.97
CA LYS A 206 -11.83 21.42 -26.38
C LYS A 206 -11.95 20.09 -27.14
N ASN A 207 -11.09 19.13 -26.86
CA ASN A 207 -11.26 17.77 -27.35
C ASN A 207 -12.19 17.01 -26.36
N LYS A 208 -13.48 17.18 -26.54
CA LYS A 208 -14.53 16.50 -25.75
C LYS A 208 -14.48 14.95 -25.86
N ASN A 209 -13.82 14.42 -26.88
CA ASN A 209 -13.86 12.99 -27.20
C ASN A 209 -12.69 12.17 -26.64
N THR A 210 -11.71 12.77 -25.96
CA THR A 210 -10.44 12.05 -25.70
C THR A 210 -10.52 11.04 -24.58
N ILE A 211 -11.42 11.21 -23.61
CA ILE A 211 -11.54 10.28 -22.48
C ILE A 211 -12.61 9.25 -22.72
N SER A 212 -13.79 9.65 -23.14
CA SER A 212 -14.84 8.71 -23.52
C SER A 212 -14.37 7.72 -24.60
N SER A 213 -13.54 8.20 -25.57
CA SER A 213 -12.95 7.31 -26.58
C SER A 213 -11.85 6.41 -26.04
N LYS A 214 -11.03 6.86 -25.07
CA LYS A 214 -9.99 6.02 -24.46
C LYS A 214 -10.55 5.04 -23.44
N MET A 215 -11.52 5.45 -22.65
CA MET A 215 -12.27 4.56 -21.77
C MET A 215 -13.06 3.54 -22.58
N GLY A 216 -13.69 3.96 -23.69
CA GLY A 216 -14.32 3.06 -24.65
C GLY A 216 -13.35 2.08 -25.32
N GLN A 217 -12.11 2.47 -25.56
CA GLN A 217 -11.07 1.57 -26.07
C GLN A 217 -10.66 0.49 -25.08
N VAL A 218 -10.56 0.81 -23.78
CA VAL A 218 -10.26 -0.19 -22.74
C VAL A 218 -11.42 -1.15 -22.53
N SER A 219 -12.66 -0.70 -22.64
CA SER A 219 -13.85 -1.57 -22.51
C SER A 219 -14.05 -2.54 -23.68
N VAL A 220 -13.37 -2.31 -24.83
CA VAL A 220 -13.38 -3.20 -26.02
C VAL A 220 -12.10 -4.04 -26.11
N ASP A 221 -11.13 -3.86 -25.19
CA ASP A 221 -9.92 -4.67 -25.15
C ASP A 221 -10.25 -6.09 -24.66
N PRO A 222 -9.93 -7.15 -25.43
CA PRO A 222 -10.18 -8.53 -25.01
C PRO A 222 -9.47 -8.92 -23.71
N HIS A 223 -8.37 -8.26 -23.36
CA HIS A 223 -7.69 -8.44 -22.06
C HIS A 223 -8.52 -7.87 -20.92
N ALA A 224 -9.03 -6.65 -21.08
CA ALA A 224 -9.89 -6.01 -20.09
C ALA A 224 -11.19 -6.80 -19.89
N GLU A 225 -11.80 -7.30 -20.99
CA GLU A 225 -13.01 -8.13 -20.89
C GLU A 225 -12.75 -9.43 -20.11
N ARG A 226 -11.66 -10.14 -20.39
CA ARG A 226 -11.29 -11.34 -19.62
C ARG A 226 -11.00 -11.01 -18.17
N TYR A 227 -10.35 -9.88 -17.89
CA TYR A 227 -10.10 -9.44 -16.54
C TYR A 227 -11.39 -9.14 -15.79
N VAL A 228 -12.33 -8.42 -16.39
CA VAL A 228 -13.66 -8.14 -15.81
C VAL A 228 -14.43 -9.44 -15.51
N LYS A 229 -14.41 -10.42 -16.43
CA LYS A 229 -15.01 -11.75 -16.16
C LYS A 229 -14.38 -12.46 -14.97
N ARG A 230 -13.05 -12.36 -14.80
CA ARG A 230 -12.37 -12.92 -13.62
C ARG A 230 -12.79 -12.21 -12.34
N LEU A 231 -12.99 -10.88 -12.39
CA LEU A 231 -13.47 -10.11 -11.23
C LEU A 231 -14.88 -10.53 -10.79
N GLU A 232 -15.76 -10.85 -11.74
CA GLU A 232 -17.11 -11.34 -11.45
C GLU A 232 -17.12 -12.73 -10.79
N GLN A 233 -16.04 -13.49 -10.97
CA GLN A 233 -15.83 -14.81 -10.39
C GLN A 233 -14.95 -14.75 -9.12
N ALA A 234 -14.47 -13.58 -8.72
CA ALA A 234 -13.66 -13.39 -7.53
C ALA A 234 -14.45 -13.79 -6.28
N ASP A 235 -13.78 -14.41 -5.31
CA ASP A 235 -14.41 -14.92 -4.09
C ASP A 235 -15.16 -13.81 -3.33
N PHE A 236 -14.56 -12.63 -3.24
CA PHE A 236 -15.21 -11.45 -2.66
C PHE A 236 -16.56 -11.14 -3.34
N PHE A 237 -16.57 -11.15 -4.67
CA PHE A 237 -17.77 -10.78 -5.43
C PHE A 237 -18.91 -11.78 -5.20
N VAL A 238 -18.59 -13.07 -5.21
CA VAL A 238 -19.55 -14.17 -4.95
C VAL A 238 -20.09 -14.04 -3.52
N ARG A 239 -19.22 -13.92 -2.52
CA ARG A 239 -19.62 -13.80 -1.12
C ARG A 239 -20.46 -12.56 -0.84
N LEU A 240 -20.12 -11.44 -1.51
CA LEU A 240 -20.90 -10.21 -1.37
C LEU A 240 -22.32 -10.37 -1.96
N GLN A 241 -22.43 -11.02 -3.14
CA GLN A 241 -23.74 -11.29 -3.75
C GLN A 241 -24.62 -12.18 -2.88
N ASP A 242 -24.03 -13.17 -2.23
CA ASP A 242 -24.71 -14.09 -1.34
C ASP A 242 -25.01 -13.48 0.04
N GLY A 243 -24.56 -12.24 0.29
CA GLY A 243 -24.68 -11.57 1.59
C GLY A 243 -23.85 -12.22 2.70
N ASN A 244 -22.80 -12.96 2.35
CA ASN A 244 -22.07 -13.88 3.23
C ASN A 244 -20.60 -13.46 3.43
N LEU A 245 -20.32 -12.15 3.48
CA LEU A 245 -19.00 -11.69 3.84
C LEU A 245 -18.71 -11.95 5.32
N PRO A 246 -17.72 -12.79 5.63
CA PRO A 246 -17.36 -13.11 7.02
C PRO A 246 -16.51 -11.95 7.59
N PHE A 247 -17.17 -10.96 8.19
CA PHE A 247 -16.48 -9.89 8.88
C PHE A 247 -15.90 -10.36 10.21
N ILE A 248 -14.65 -10.06 10.45
CA ILE A 248 -14.01 -10.16 11.77
C ILE A 248 -14.37 -8.90 12.55
N TRP A 249 -15.12 -9.03 13.62
CA TRP A 249 -15.53 -7.90 14.47
C TRP A 249 -14.48 -7.61 15.52
N ALA A 250 -13.89 -6.41 15.46
CA ALA A 250 -12.79 -6.05 16.31
C ALA A 250 -12.80 -4.57 16.70
N LYS A 251 -12.25 -4.25 17.88
CA LYS A 251 -11.90 -2.87 18.23
C LYS A 251 -10.81 -2.40 17.27
N THR A 252 -11.13 -1.40 16.46
CA THR A 252 -10.26 -0.89 15.41
C THR A 252 -10.08 0.60 15.55
N ARG A 253 -8.85 1.07 15.39
CA ARG A 253 -8.49 2.51 15.45
C ARG A 253 -7.72 2.90 14.21
N LEU A 254 -8.03 4.07 13.67
CA LEU A 254 -7.22 4.69 12.64
C LEU A 254 -6.02 5.41 13.28
N LEU A 255 -4.83 5.11 12.80
CA LEU A 255 -3.66 5.94 12.95
C LEU A 255 -3.34 6.59 11.60
N SER A 256 -3.16 7.89 11.60
CA SER A 256 -2.79 8.66 10.39
C SER A 256 -1.92 9.82 10.81
N ASP A 257 -0.89 10.12 10.04
CA ASP A 257 -0.08 11.31 10.22
C ASP A 257 -0.92 12.58 10.03
N ASP A 258 -0.47 13.67 10.64
CA ASP A 258 -1.02 14.98 10.34
C ASP A 258 -0.54 15.44 8.95
N PRO A 259 -1.42 15.97 8.07
CA PRO A 259 -1.00 16.49 6.77
C PRO A 259 0.06 17.59 6.85
N ALA A 260 0.20 18.30 7.97
CA ALA A 260 1.26 19.27 8.23
C ALA A 260 2.68 18.62 8.27
N LYS A 261 2.78 17.29 8.38
CA LYS A 261 4.05 16.55 8.22
C LYS A 261 4.66 16.80 6.83
N ALA A 262 3.83 16.95 5.80
CA ALA A 262 4.30 17.31 4.46
C ALA A 262 4.93 18.71 4.39
N LEU A 263 4.67 19.56 5.36
CA LEU A 263 5.28 20.91 5.52
C LEU A 263 6.48 20.90 6.49
N GLY A 264 6.77 19.75 7.13
CA GLY A 264 7.78 19.67 8.18
C GLY A 264 7.39 20.39 9.49
N GLN A 265 6.09 20.54 9.74
CA GLN A 265 5.54 21.34 10.85
C GLN A 265 4.92 20.47 11.95
N VAL A 266 5.31 19.21 12.04
CA VAL A 266 4.78 18.27 13.03
C VAL A 266 5.86 17.95 14.06
N ALA A 267 5.52 18.03 15.35
CA ALA A 267 6.40 17.58 16.41
C ALA A 267 6.53 16.06 16.45
N ASP A 268 7.68 15.53 16.86
CA ASP A 268 7.98 14.09 16.87
C ASP A 268 6.94 13.24 17.60
N LYS A 269 6.39 13.74 18.70
CA LYS A 269 5.32 13.06 19.46
C LYS A 269 4.01 12.87 18.70
N ALA A 270 3.79 13.64 17.64
CA ALA A 270 2.59 13.58 16.81
C ALA A 270 2.79 12.75 15.54
N LEU A 271 4.01 12.29 15.26
CA LEU A 271 4.29 11.36 14.16
C LEU A 271 3.57 10.04 14.39
N LEU A 272 3.17 9.37 13.31
CA LEU A 272 2.50 8.08 13.35
C LEU A 272 3.30 7.06 14.17
N THR A 273 4.61 7.02 14.03
CA THR A 273 5.52 6.12 14.78
C THR A 273 5.44 6.31 16.27
N SER A 274 5.38 7.57 16.76
CA SER A 274 5.25 7.86 18.19
C SER A 274 3.86 7.51 18.72
N ARG A 275 2.83 7.80 17.93
CA ARG A 275 1.44 7.44 18.25
C ARG A 275 1.21 5.93 18.23
N LEU A 276 1.85 5.23 17.30
CA LEU A 276 1.80 3.78 17.22
C LEU A 276 2.25 3.11 18.53
N LYS A 277 3.37 3.57 19.08
CA LYS A 277 3.88 3.11 20.38
C LYS A 277 2.93 3.34 21.57
N SER A 278 2.01 4.31 21.45
CA SER A 278 1.03 4.61 22.50
C SER A 278 -0.28 3.84 22.35
N VAL A 279 -0.50 3.20 21.21
CA VAL A 279 -1.78 2.55 20.86
C VAL A 279 -1.64 1.03 20.79
N ILE A 280 -0.49 0.53 20.36
CA ILE A 280 -0.13 -0.89 20.35
C ILE A 280 0.59 -1.22 21.64
N ASN A 281 0.24 -2.35 22.24
CA ASN A 281 0.94 -2.85 23.40
C ASN A 281 2.42 -3.16 23.07
N GLU A 282 3.31 -2.99 24.06
CA GLU A 282 4.69 -3.42 23.90
C GLU A 282 4.72 -4.94 23.69
N PRO A 283 5.43 -5.45 22.66
CA PRO A 283 5.51 -6.88 22.42
C PRO A 283 6.14 -7.62 23.61
N GLU A 284 5.46 -8.66 24.11
CA GLU A 284 5.94 -9.49 25.23
C GLU A 284 6.40 -10.88 24.77
N GLN A 285 5.79 -11.42 23.71
CA GLN A 285 6.06 -12.78 23.23
C GLN A 285 6.56 -12.82 21.78
N ARG A 286 5.95 -11.97 20.92
CA ARG A 286 6.17 -12.08 19.48
C ARG A 286 5.90 -10.78 18.74
N LEU A 287 6.77 -10.49 17.77
CA LEU A 287 6.62 -9.41 16.81
C LEU A 287 6.93 -9.95 15.40
N ASP A 288 5.92 -10.08 14.56
CA ASP A 288 6.08 -10.43 13.14
C ASP A 288 5.92 -9.15 12.31
N ILE A 289 6.93 -8.82 11.50
CA ILE A 289 6.96 -7.62 10.64
C ILE A 289 7.00 -8.06 9.19
N ILE A 290 6.08 -7.53 8.39
CA ILE A 290 6.06 -7.66 6.93
C ILE A 290 6.21 -6.27 6.34
N SER A 291 7.34 -5.99 5.71
CA SER A 291 7.62 -4.67 5.13
C SER A 291 8.50 -4.79 3.89
N PRO A 292 8.05 -4.30 2.72
CA PRO A 292 8.85 -4.31 1.49
C PRO A 292 10.13 -3.52 1.64
N TYR A 293 10.05 -2.40 2.36
CA TYR A 293 11.15 -1.52 2.69
C TYR A 293 11.39 -1.58 4.20
N PHE A 294 12.35 -2.40 4.58
CA PHE A 294 12.78 -2.55 5.96
C PHE A 294 14.16 -1.92 6.11
N VAL A 295 14.18 -0.65 6.48
CA VAL A 295 15.41 0.13 6.71
C VAL A 295 15.37 0.65 8.15
N PRO A 296 15.65 -0.20 9.14
CA PRO A 296 15.64 0.24 10.52
C PRO A 296 16.74 1.27 10.75
N THR A 297 16.37 2.39 11.35
CA THR A 297 17.35 3.35 11.87
C THR A 297 18.16 2.71 13.00
N ARG A 298 19.27 3.35 13.43
CA ARG A 298 20.01 2.88 14.59
C ARG A 298 19.08 2.69 15.80
N ALA A 299 18.23 3.67 16.09
CA ALA A 299 17.27 3.58 17.20
C ALA A 299 16.26 2.44 17.01
N GLY A 300 15.83 2.17 15.77
CA GLY A 300 14.95 1.04 15.45
C GLY A 300 15.64 -0.31 15.69
N VAL A 301 16.91 -0.44 15.28
CA VAL A 301 17.72 -1.63 15.53
C VAL A 301 17.89 -1.87 17.04
N GLU A 302 18.26 -0.84 17.79
CA GLU A 302 18.43 -0.93 19.25
C GLU A 302 17.14 -1.37 19.95
N GLN A 303 15.97 -0.89 19.48
CA GLN A 303 14.69 -1.33 20.01
C GLN A 303 14.35 -2.79 19.70
N LEU A 304 14.60 -3.24 18.46
CA LEU A 304 14.39 -4.65 18.11
C LEU A 304 15.30 -5.59 18.87
N ILE A 305 16.57 -5.20 19.08
CA ILE A 305 17.52 -5.93 19.91
C ILE A 305 17.03 -6.02 21.35
N MET A 306 16.61 -4.90 21.93
CA MET A 306 16.09 -4.87 23.31
C MET A 306 14.87 -5.80 23.48
N LEU A 307 13.97 -5.86 22.49
CA LEU A 307 12.85 -6.81 22.51
C LEU A 307 13.36 -8.27 22.48
N ALA A 308 14.30 -8.58 21.59
CA ALA A 308 14.87 -9.92 21.49
C ALA A 308 15.59 -10.34 22.77
N GLU A 309 16.34 -9.42 23.43
CA GLU A 309 17.01 -9.65 24.71
C GLU A 309 16.02 -9.86 25.87
N LYS A 310 14.83 -9.27 25.81
CA LYS A 310 13.70 -9.56 26.72
C LYS A 310 13.03 -10.91 26.45
N GLY A 311 13.45 -11.66 25.43
CA GLY A 311 12.89 -12.95 25.05
C GLY A 311 11.76 -12.90 24.02
N VAL A 312 11.46 -11.73 23.47
CA VAL A 312 10.45 -11.59 22.41
C VAL A 312 10.95 -12.21 21.09
N ARG A 313 10.17 -13.05 20.47
CA ARG A 313 10.47 -13.59 19.15
C ARG A 313 10.20 -12.53 18.08
N VAL A 314 11.23 -11.97 17.51
CA VAL A 314 11.13 -10.98 16.43
C VAL A 314 11.45 -11.65 15.11
N ALA A 315 10.51 -11.56 14.14
CA ALA A 315 10.68 -12.05 12.77
C ALA A 315 10.33 -10.96 11.76
N VAL A 316 11.14 -10.84 10.71
CA VAL A 316 10.98 -9.83 9.66
C VAL A 316 10.97 -10.51 8.29
N LEU A 317 9.95 -10.23 7.48
CA LEU A 317 9.90 -10.54 6.06
C LEU A 317 10.05 -9.25 5.25
N THR A 318 11.06 -9.22 4.40
CA THR A 318 11.32 -8.09 3.47
C THR A 318 11.68 -8.60 2.07
N ASN A 319 11.95 -7.72 1.13
CA ASN A 319 12.37 -8.09 -0.21
C ASN A 319 13.86 -8.49 -0.23
N SER A 320 14.21 -9.56 -0.94
CA SER A 320 15.60 -9.84 -1.32
C SER A 320 16.15 -8.75 -2.25
N LEU A 321 17.45 -8.72 -2.46
CA LEU A 321 18.07 -7.76 -3.39
C LEU A 321 17.44 -7.81 -4.79
N LYS A 322 17.11 -9.00 -5.27
CA LYS A 322 16.48 -9.18 -6.60
C LYS A 322 15.00 -8.81 -6.65
N ALA A 323 14.28 -8.99 -5.55
CA ALA A 323 12.88 -8.63 -5.45
C ALA A 323 12.69 -7.13 -5.14
N ASN A 324 13.74 -6.45 -4.66
CA ASN A 324 13.67 -5.02 -4.30
C ASN A 324 13.81 -4.16 -5.56
N ASP A 325 12.89 -3.21 -5.75
CA ASP A 325 12.89 -2.26 -6.86
C ASP A 325 13.77 -1.02 -6.62
N VAL A 326 14.21 -0.81 -5.36
CA VAL A 326 15.01 0.34 -4.94
C VAL A 326 16.32 -0.10 -4.27
N ALA A 327 17.41 -0.11 -5.01
CA ALA A 327 18.72 -0.60 -4.55
C ALA A 327 19.23 0.07 -3.26
N ILE A 328 18.95 1.36 -3.08
CA ILE A 328 19.38 2.12 -1.90
C ILE A 328 18.62 1.67 -0.62
N VAL A 329 17.36 1.26 -0.77
CA VAL A 329 16.56 0.67 0.32
C VAL A 329 17.19 -0.65 0.78
N HIS A 330 17.53 -1.51 -0.18
CA HIS A 330 18.18 -2.77 0.15
C HIS A 330 19.54 -2.56 0.83
N ALA A 331 20.33 -1.58 0.38
CA ALA A 331 21.59 -1.22 1.03
C ALA A 331 21.39 -0.78 2.49
N GLY A 332 20.36 0.04 2.74
CA GLY A 332 19.99 0.48 4.09
C GLY A 332 19.60 -0.66 5.03
N TYR A 333 18.93 -1.70 4.51
CA TYR A 333 18.64 -2.92 5.26
C TYR A 333 19.89 -3.78 5.47
N ALA A 334 20.61 -4.04 4.41
CA ALA A 334 21.71 -5.01 4.39
C ALA A 334 22.85 -4.66 5.36
N LYS A 335 23.06 -3.37 5.64
CA LYS A 335 24.05 -2.93 6.66
C LYS A 335 23.74 -3.44 8.06
N TRP A 336 22.46 -3.71 8.39
CA TRP A 336 22.03 -4.13 9.71
C TRP A 336 21.79 -5.64 9.84
N ARG A 337 21.74 -6.40 8.75
CA ARG A 337 21.43 -7.84 8.75
C ARG A 337 22.25 -8.62 9.76
N ARG A 338 23.58 -8.46 9.73
CA ARG A 338 24.49 -9.18 10.63
C ARG A 338 24.18 -8.88 12.09
N THR A 339 24.03 -7.62 12.44
CA THR A 339 23.73 -7.20 13.82
C THR A 339 22.41 -7.78 14.31
N LEU A 340 21.37 -7.71 13.50
CA LEU A 340 20.04 -8.26 13.84
C LEU A 340 20.11 -9.78 14.06
N LEU A 341 20.76 -10.51 13.16
CA LEU A 341 20.94 -11.96 13.26
C LEU A 341 21.74 -12.38 14.50
N GLN A 342 22.79 -11.64 14.85
CA GLN A 342 23.61 -11.89 16.05
C GLN A 342 22.80 -11.79 17.35
N HIS A 343 21.72 -10.99 17.37
CA HIS A 343 20.83 -10.84 18.52
C HIS A 343 19.56 -11.71 18.39
N GLY A 344 19.56 -12.73 17.52
CA GLY A 344 18.51 -13.73 17.45
C GLY A 344 17.26 -13.30 16.67
N ILE A 345 17.25 -12.13 16.04
CA ILE A 345 16.16 -11.68 15.19
C ILE A 345 16.15 -12.51 13.91
N LYS A 346 14.99 -13.05 13.56
CA LYS A 346 14.81 -13.87 12.36
C LYS A 346 14.56 -12.99 11.14
N LEU A 347 15.34 -13.18 10.10
CA LEU A 347 15.23 -12.42 8.86
C LEU A 347 14.88 -13.34 7.70
N TYR A 348 13.89 -12.94 6.94
CA TYR A 348 13.43 -13.64 5.75
C TYR A 348 13.38 -12.68 4.57
N GLU A 349 13.88 -13.12 3.43
CA GLU A 349 13.92 -12.32 2.21
C GLU A 349 13.08 -12.98 1.11
N LEU A 350 12.03 -12.28 0.66
CA LEU A 350 11.16 -12.79 -0.40
C LEU A 350 11.97 -13.04 -1.67
N LYS A 351 11.79 -14.21 -2.26
CA LYS A 351 12.37 -14.57 -3.56
C LYS A 351 11.75 -13.72 -4.66
N ARG A 352 12.55 -13.36 -5.65
CA ARG A 352 11.99 -12.98 -6.94
C ARG A 352 11.56 -14.26 -7.63
N ASP A 353 10.27 -14.47 -7.82
CA ASP A 353 9.80 -15.62 -8.57
C ASP A 353 10.45 -15.61 -9.94
N SER A 354 11.27 -16.62 -10.19
CA SER A 354 11.59 -17.00 -11.53
C SER A 354 10.33 -17.66 -12.08
N VAL A 355 9.36 -16.85 -12.49
CA VAL A 355 8.33 -17.37 -13.38
C VAL A 355 9.07 -17.84 -14.61
N THR A 356 9.32 -19.15 -14.63
CA THR A 356 9.74 -19.87 -15.81
C THR A 356 8.56 -19.79 -16.78
N ASP A 357 8.35 -18.62 -17.37
CA ASP A 357 7.46 -18.57 -18.50
C ASP A 357 8.20 -18.45 -19.81
N ARG A 358 7.97 -19.50 -20.61
CA ARG A 358 8.57 -19.78 -21.89
C ARG A 358 7.92 -18.99 -23.03
N GLN A 359 7.56 -17.72 -22.81
CA GLN A 359 7.16 -16.84 -23.91
C GLN A 359 7.90 -15.52 -23.85
N PRO A 360 8.69 -15.18 -24.90
CA PRO A 360 9.32 -13.87 -25.01
C PRO A 360 8.22 -12.83 -25.31
N ARG A 361 7.86 -12.02 -24.33
CA ARG A 361 7.06 -10.81 -24.54
C ARG A 361 7.93 -9.59 -24.41
N ASP A 362 7.61 -8.60 -25.23
CA ASP A 362 8.29 -7.31 -25.37
C ASP A 362 8.79 -6.75 -24.03
N ARG A 363 10.09 -6.81 -23.86
CA ARG A 363 10.79 -6.17 -22.76
C ARG A 363 10.85 -4.66 -23.05
N GLY A 364 9.89 -3.92 -22.52
CA GLY A 364 10.10 -2.49 -22.36
C GLY A 364 11.37 -2.24 -21.54
N LEU A 365 12.07 -1.16 -21.82
CA LEU A 365 13.37 -0.76 -21.22
C LEU A 365 13.43 -0.64 -19.69
N THR A 366 12.34 -0.97 -18.97
CA THR A 366 12.24 -0.99 -17.52
C THR A 366 11.88 -2.39 -17.00
N GLY A 367 12.71 -3.38 -17.30
CA GLY A 367 12.54 -4.79 -16.96
C GLY A 367 12.00 -5.10 -15.55
N LYS A 368 10.73 -4.84 -15.32
CA LYS A 368 9.99 -5.20 -14.10
C LYS A 368 9.17 -6.45 -14.39
N SER A 369 9.72 -7.60 -14.12
CA SER A 369 8.99 -8.85 -14.05
C SER A 369 9.50 -9.65 -12.87
N GLY A 370 8.64 -9.94 -11.91
CA GLY A 370 8.94 -10.74 -10.72
C GLY A 370 8.02 -10.37 -9.57
N SER A 371 7.56 -11.35 -8.79
CA SER A 371 6.80 -11.12 -7.56
C SER A 371 7.61 -10.28 -6.59
N SER A 372 7.01 -9.28 -5.96
CA SER A 372 7.62 -8.42 -4.96
C SER A 372 6.66 -8.22 -3.79
N LEU A 373 7.19 -8.22 -2.59
CA LEU A 373 6.44 -7.86 -1.39
C LEU A 373 6.06 -6.38 -1.45
N HIS A 374 4.81 -6.06 -1.15
CA HIS A 374 4.36 -4.68 -0.98
C HIS A 374 3.50 -4.48 0.29
N ALA A 375 3.12 -5.54 0.99
CA ALA A 375 2.37 -5.45 2.25
C ALA A 375 3.17 -4.74 3.36
N LYS A 376 2.50 -3.89 4.11
CA LYS A 376 3.01 -3.14 5.26
C LYS A 376 2.14 -3.46 6.46
N THR A 377 2.52 -4.55 7.11
CA THR A 377 1.72 -5.16 8.16
C THR A 377 2.63 -5.68 9.26
N PHE A 378 2.21 -5.56 10.49
CA PHE A 378 2.88 -6.27 11.58
C PHE A 378 1.85 -6.75 12.61
N SER A 379 2.20 -7.83 13.29
CA SER A 379 1.40 -8.45 14.33
C SER A 379 2.17 -8.49 15.64
N VAL A 380 1.48 -8.16 16.73
CA VAL A 380 2.02 -8.16 18.09
C VAL A 380 1.29 -9.19 18.92
N ASP A 381 2.04 -10.12 19.50
CA ASP A 381 1.61 -11.16 20.44
C ASP A 381 0.40 -11.98 19.96
N SER A 382 0.21 -12.10 18.64
CA SER A 382 -0.96 -12.71 18.00
C SER A 382 -2.30 -12.11 18.47
N ARG A 383 -2.32 -10.83 18.87
CA ARG A 383 -3.52 -10.14 19.40
C ARG A 383 -3.84 -8.85 18.71
N GLU A 384 -2.82 -8.11 18.29
CA GLU A 384 -2.98 -6.82 17.63
C GLU A 384 -2.29 -6.85 16.27
N VAL A 385 -2.93 -6.25 15.29
CA VAL A 385 -2.43 -6.16 13.92
C VAL A 385 -2.46 -4.72 13.45
N PHE A 386 -1.38 -4.29 12.82
CA PHE A 386 -1.36 -3.08 12.00
C PHE A 386 -1.45 -3.46 10.53
N VAL A 387 -2.36 -2.82 9.79
CA VAL A 387 -2.45 -2.89 8.32
C VAL A 387 -2.54 -1.48 7.79
N GLY A 388 -1.63 -1.10 6.85
CA GLY A 388 -1.65 0.25 6.33
C GLY A 388 -0.61 0.54 5.24
N SER A 389 -0.17 1.79 5.19
CA SER A 389 0.79 2.27 4.20
C SER A 389 2.22 2.42 4.74
N PHE A 390 2.42 2.31 6.05
CA PHE A 390 3.69 2.60 6.75
C PHE A 390 4.74 1.50 6.51
N ASN A 391 5.84 1.86 5.84
CA ASN A 391 7.05 1.03 5.78
C ASN A 391 7.94 1.25 7.00
N PHE A 392 8.73 0.24 7.37
CA PHE A 392 9.76 0.38 8.41
C PHE A 392 11.03 1.06 7.83
N ASP A 393 10.89 2.31 7.39
CA ASP A 393 11.99 3.10 6.84
C ASP A 393 11.95 4.56 7.34
N PRO A 394 13.07 5.29 7.26
CA PRO A 394 13.15 6.68 7.71
C PRO A 394 12.20 7.62 6.94
N ARG A 395 11.95 7.34 5.66
CA ARG A 395 11.08 8.15 4.82
C ARG A 395 9.63 8.09 5.29
N SER A 396 9.11 6.88 5.55
CA SER A 396 7.77 6.70 6.13
C SER A 396 7.69 7.27 7.55
N ALA A 397 8.75 7.13 8.34
CA ALA A 397 8.79 7.67 9.70
C ALA A 397 8.76 9.20 9.74
N MET A 398 9.54 9.89 8.89
CA MET A 398 9.86 11.32 9.05
C MET A 398 9.35 12.23 7.93
N LEU A 399 9.16 11.72 6.71
CA LEU A 399 8.91 12.54 5.53
C LEU A 399 7.51 12.34 4.95
N ASN A 400 7.13 11.12 4.63
CA ASN A 400 5.84 10.83 4.03
C ASN A 400 4.75 10.81 5.10
N THR A 401 3.56 11.24 4.71
CA THR A 401 2.39 10.97 5.55
C THR A 401 1.91 9.55 5.29
N GLU A 402 1.55 8.86 6.36
CA GLU A 402 1.15 7.47 6.36
C GLU A 402 -0.17 7.28 7.11
N MET A 403 -0.86 6.18 6.85
CA MET A 403 -2.05 5.78 7.58
C MET A 403 -2.14 4.27 7.74
N GLY A 404 -2.90 3.82 8.73
CA GLY A 404 -3.21 2.40 8.91
C GLY A 404 -4.19 2.17 10.04
N PHE A 405 -4.74 0.96 10.07
CA PHE A 405 -5.57 0.49 11.17
C PHE A 405 -4.74 -0.30 12.18
N VAL A 406 -5.01 -0.06 13.45
CA VAL A 406 -4.67 -0.96 14.55
C VAL A 406 -5.93 -1.74 14.90
N ILE A 407 -5.87 -3.05 14.74
CA ILE A 407 -7.00 -3.97 14.85
C ILE A 407 -6.70 -4.95 15.98
N GLY A 408 -7.50 -4.93 17.05
CA GLY A 408 -7.38 -5.86 18.17
C GLY A 408 -8.15 -7.15 17.88
N SER A 409 -7.52 -8.12 17.20
CA SER A 409 -8.14 -9.39 16.82
C SER A 409 -7.11 -10.52 16.76
N GLU A 410 -7.30 -11.52 17.63
CA GLU A 410 -6.51 -12.76 17.59
C GLU A 410 -6.74 -13.52 16.29
N GLU A 411 -7.98 -13.61 15.80
CA GLU A 411 -8.33 -14.28 14.56
C GLU A 411 -7.59 -13.68 13.34
N LEU A 412 -7.57 -12.35 13.24
CA LEU A 412 -6.84 -11.68 12.15
C LEU A 412 -5.33 -11.84 12.31
N ALA A 413 -4.82 -11.76 13.54
CA ALA A 413 -3.40 -11.95 13.81
C ALA A 413 -2.92 -13.36 13.45
N GLU A 414 -3.71 -14.38 13.76
CA GLU A 414 -3.44 -15.77 13.37
C GLU A 414 -3.53 -15.96 11.85
N THR A 415 -4.52 -15.33 11.21
CA THR A 415 -4.64 -15.37 9.75
C THR A 415 -3.39 -14.77 9.06
N ILE A 416 -2.93 -13.61 9.53
CA ILE A 416 -1.72 -12.97 9.02
C ILE A 416 -0.49 -13.82 9.32
N HIS A 417 -0.41 -14.40 10.51
CA HIS A 417 0.68 -15.31 10.85
C HIS A 417 0.68 -16.54 9.95
N GLY A 418 -0.47 -17.13 9.66
CA GLY A 418 -0.61 -18.25 8.73
C GLY A 418 -0.13 -17.90 7.31
N LEU A 419 -0.49 -16.71 6.81
CA LEU A 419 -0.01 -16.18 5.53
C LEU A 419 1.52 -15.94 5.57
N PHE A 420 2.03 -15.39 6.67
CA PHE A 420 3.45 -15.17 6.88
C PHE A 420 4.22 -16.48 6.80
N ILE A 421 3.86 -17.49 7.60
CA ILE A 421 4.52 -18.81 7.59
C ILE A 421 4.37 -19.52 6.23
N GLY A 422 3.20 -19.46 5.61
CA GLY A 422 2.97 -20.03 4.27
C GLY A 422 3.91 -19.42 3.23
N THR A 423 4.08 -18.10 3.27
CA THR A 423 5.01 -17.38 2.38
C THR A 423 6.46 -17.76 2.65
N LEU A 424 6.87 -17.87 3.93
CA LEU A 424 8.26 -18.21 4.29
C LEU A 424 8.70 -19.56 3.73
N ASN A 425 7.85 -20.57 3.84
CA ASN A 425 8.20 -21.95 3.49
C ASN A 425 8.44 -22.16 1.99
N GLN A 426 7.80 -21.36 1.14
CA GLN A 426 7.84 -21.55 -0.32
C GLN A 426 8.57 -20.43 -1.06
N ASN A 427 8.37 -19.19 -0.62
CA ASN A 427 8.68 -18.01 -1.41
C ASN A 427 9.76 -17.11 -0.79
N ALA A 428 10.36 -17.50 0.32
CA ALA A 428 11.39 -16.69 0.98
C ALA A 428 12.68 -17.50 1.25
N TYR A 429 13.78 -16.75 1.33
CA TYR A 429 15.04 -17.24 1.89
C TYR A 429 15.07 -16.95 3.38
N GLU A 430 15.44 -17.91 4.22
CA GLU A 430 15.82 -17.67 5.59
C GLU A 430 17.29 -17.19 5.62
N VAL A 431 17.54 -16.02 6.17
CA VAL A 431 18.90 -15.49 6.32
C VAL A 431 19.48 -15.90 7.68
N GLY A 432 20.69 -16.44 7.68
CA GLY A 432 21.33 -16.92 8.90
C GLY A 432 22.84 -16.65 8.95
N LEU A 433 23.43 -16.95 10.11
CA LEU A 433 24.87 -16.99 10.31
C LEU A 433 25.27 -18.41 10.70
N ASP A 434 26.37 -18.91 10.13
CA ASP A 434 26.98 -20.15 10.59
C ASP A 434 27.75 -19.96 11.90
N GLU A 435 28.36 -21.02 12.42
CA GLU A 435 29.16 -21.02 13.63
C GLU A 435 30.42 -20.10 13.60
N HIS A 436 30.86 -19.76 12.39
CA HIS A 436 31.96 -18.82 12.14
C HIS A 436 31.47 -17.38 11.88
N GLY A 437 30.16 -17.15 11.99
CA GLY A 437 29.53 -15.86 11.71
C GLY A 437 29.44 -15.52 10.22
N LYS A 438 29.62 -16.49 9.29
CA LYS A 438 29.45 -16.29 7.86
C LYS A 438 27.98 -16.33 7.50
N MET A 439 27.53 -15.34 6.76
CA MET A 439 26.12 -15.21 6.36
C MET A 439 25.77 -16.22 5.26
N TYR A 440 24.57 -16.80 5.35
CA TYR A 440 23.99 -17.69 4.36
C TYR A 440 22.50 -17.38 4.16
N TRP A 441 21.98 -17.82 3.01
CA TRP A 441 20.55 -17.83 2.69
C TRP A 441 20.11 -19.27 2.50
N ARG A 442 19.17 -19.72 3.31
CA ARG A 442 18.58 -21.06 3.22
C ARG A 442 17.32 -20.99 2.38
N GLU A 443 17.24 -21.81 1.36
CA GLU A 443 16.11 -21.95 0.46
C GLU A 443 15.48 -23.31 0.64
N HIS A 444 14.16 -23.36 0.77
CA HIS A 444 13.38 -24.58 0.67
C HIS A 444 12.83 -24.70 -0.75
N ASP A 445 13.18 -25.79 -1.44
CA ASP A 445 12.72 -26.15 -2.78
C ASP A 445 12.10 -27.57 -2.74
N GLY A 446 10.81 -27.61 -2.40
CA GLY A 446 10.14 -28.86 -2.04
C GLY A 446 10.82 -29.51 -0.83
N ASP A 447 11.25 -30.78 -0.98
CA ASP A 447 11.95 -31.53 0.07
C ASP A 447 13.47 -31.25 0.14
N ARG A 448 13.97 -30.36 -0.73
CA ARG A 448 15.40 -30.03 -0.78
C ARG A 448 15.66 -28.72 -0.04
N VAL A 449 16.78 -28.70 0.67
CA VAL A 449 17.31 -27.48 1.31
C VAL A 449 18.58 -27.07 0.56
N VAL A 450 18.58 -25.85 0.02
CA VAL A 450 19.72 -25.27 -0.68
C VAL A 450 20.30 -24.14 0.15
N ILE A 451 21.62 -24.15 0.34
CA ILE A 451 22.33 -23.08 1.05
C ILE A 451 23.10 -22.24 0.06
N HIS A 452 22.79 -20.95 0.03
CA HIS A 452 23.49 -19.96 -0.76
C HIS A 452 24.43 -19.15 0.15
N TRP A 453 25.71 -19.10 -0.17
CA TRP A 453 26.73 -18.36 0.58
C TRP A 453 26.89 -16.91 0.13
N GLN A 454 26.07 -16.48 -0.77
CA GLN A 454 25.99 -15.12 -1.31
C GLN A 454 24.53 -14.81 -1.59
N GLU A 455 24.16 -13.52 -1.69
CA GLU A 455 22.80 -13.11 -2.03
C GLU A 455 22.32 -13.84 -3.30
N PRO A 456 21.21 -14.62 -3.19
CA PRO A 456 20.74 -15.47 -4.29
C PRO A 456 20.34 -14.65 -5.53
N GLN A 457 20.49 -15.27 -6.71
CA GLN A 457 20.11 -14.70 -8.01
C GLN A 457 20.84 -13.37 -8.37
N THR A 458 21.91 -12.99 -7.67
CA THR A 458 22.62 -11.72 -7.88
C THR A 458 23.97 -11.91 -8.54
N HIS A 459 24.40 -10.91 -9.34
CA HIS A 459 25.75 -10.87 -9.93
C HIS A 459 26.74 -10.17 -9.00
N ILE A 460 28.04 -10.45 -9.19
CA ILE A 460 29.10 -9.87 -8.37
C ILE A 460 29.10 -8.33 -8.40
N LEU A 461 28.82 -7.74 -9.55
CA LEU A 461 28.77 -6.28 -9.72
C LEU A 461 27.61 -5.64 -8.93
N GLU A 462 26.45 -6.30 -8.88
CA GLU A 462 25.30 -5.83 -8.08
C GLU A 462 25.65 -5.80 -6.60
N ARG A 463 26.26 -6.86 -6.09
CA ARG A 463 26.70 -6.94 -4.70
C ARG A 463 27.77 -5.90 -4.35
N TRP A 464 28.71 -5.66 -5.27
CA TRP A 464 29.70 -4.59 -5.12
C TRP A 464 29.06 -3.21 -5.08
N PHE A 465 28.11 -2.96 -5.96
CA PHE A 465 27.37 -1.70 -5.99
C PHE A 465 26.61 -1.46 -4.67
N ILE A 466 25.88 -2.48 -4.17
CA ILE A 466 25.20 -2.38 -2.88
C ILE A 466 26.19 -2.12 -1.73
N ARG A 467 27.33 -2.81 -1.71
CA ARG A 467 28.37 -2.56 -0.70
C ARG A 467 28.94 -1.13 -0.75
N ALA A 468 29.09 -0.58 -1.94
CA ALA A 468 29.50 0.82 -2.09
C ALA A 468 28.45 1.79 -1.51
N LEU A 469 27.17 1.50 -1.71
CA LEU A 469 26.07 2.28 -1.13
C LEU A 469 26.02 2.24 0.42
N TYR A 470 26.55 1.19 1.09
CA TYR A 470 26.60 1.14 2.56
C TYR A 470 27.35 2.30 3.20
N HIS A 471 28.37 2.80 2.52
CA HIS A 471 29.25 3.85 3.03
C HIS A 471 28.74 5.26 2.74
N LEU A 472 27.65 5.38 1.95
CA LEU A 472 27.02 6.67 1.71
C LEU A 472 26.05 7.01 2.85
N PRO A 473 26.01 8.26 3.30
CA PRO A 473 25.01 8.72 4.29
C PRO A 473 23.64 8.84 3.63
N VAL A 474 23.05 7.69 3.25
CA VAL A 474 21.82 7.64 2.47
C VAL A 474 20.55 7.69 3.31
N ASP A 475 20.67 7.65 4.64
CA ASP A 475 19.53 7.64 5.57
C ASP A 475 18.63 8.88 5.39
N TRP A 476 19.13 9.98 4.84
CA TRP A 476 18.35 11.19 4.53
C TRP A 476 17.62 11.15 3.17
N LEU A 477 17.95 10.20 2.32
CA LEU A 477 17.26 9.95 1.04
C LEU A 477 16.12 8.92 1.19
N LEU A 478 16.23 8.10 2.26
CA LEU A 478 15.34 6.99 2.57
C LEU A 478 14.23 7.39 3.52
#